data_04bf12bad04789bf10c7f22f3492836f
#
_entry.id   04bf12bad04789bf10c7f22f3492836f
#
_cell.length_a   1.000
_cell.length_b   1.000
_cell.length_c   1.000
_cell.angle_alpha   90.00
_cell.angle_beta   90.00
_cell.angle_gamma   90.00
#
_symmetry.space_group_name_H-M   'P 1'
#
loop_
_entity.id
_entity.type
_entity.pdbx_description
1 polymer ?
#
loop_
_entity_poly.entity_id
_entity_poly.type
_entity_poly.pdbx_seq_one_letter_code
_entity_poly.pdbx_strand_id
1 'polypeptide(L)'
;GEKTLLRWVRSEATSGTFRNQGELTYAYKQLVEVFLADMEATHARKNPTLMENGRALGEQVIELAREKMPVANSDLAISGKDLLEIIPKEQIKNALSYLLERVQSGNLPNEKEALLTAMQKHLQKTLKGNDDE
;
A
#
# COMPACT_ATOMS: atom_id res chain seq x y z
N GLY A 1 -11.33 -8.83 9.25
CA GLY A 1 -11.70 -7.46 8.96
C GLY A 1 -10.68 -6.74 8.10
N GLU A 2 -10.92 -5.50 7.85
CA GLU A 2 -10.06 -4.66 7.01
C GLU A 2 -8.61 -4.59 7.52
N LYS A 3 -8.42 -4.51 8.82
CA LYS A 3 -7.08 -4.45 9.42
C LYS A 3 -6.28 -5.73 9.17
N THR A 4 -6.93 -6.88 9.20
CA THR A 4 -6.29 -8.17 8.92
C THR A 4 -5.89 -8.26 7.46
N LEU A 5 -6.78 -7.86 6.54
CA LEU A 5 -6.50 -7.85 5.11
C LEU A 5 -5.35 -6.88 4.78
N LEU A 6 -5.36 -5.70 5.39
CA LEU A 6 -4.29 -4.71 5.20
C LEU A 6 -2.94 -5.28 5.65
N ARG A 7 -2.91 -6.00 6.76
CA ARG A 7 -1.69 -6.65 7.26
C ARG A 7 -1.17 -7.70 6.27
N TRP A 8 -2.06 -8.51 5.71
CA TRP A 8 -1.68 -9.53 4.72
C TRP A 8 -1.11 -8.88 3.46
N VAL A 9 -1.81 -7.90 2.92
CA VAL A 9 -1.39 -7.20 1.70
C VAL A 9 -0.05 -6.50 1.94
N ARG A 10 0.14 -5.88 3.10
CA ARG A 10 1.41 -5.25 3.48
C ARG A 10 2.54 -6.26 3.57
N SER A 11 2.28 -7.43 4.16
CA SER A 11 3.28 -8.50 4.27
C SER A 11 3.78 -8.92 2.88
N GLU A 12 2.87 -9.07 1.92
CA GLU A 12 3.25 -9.40 0.54
C GLU A 12 3.98 -8.24 -0.13
N ALA A 13 3.53 -7.00 0.08
CA ALA A 13 4.15 -5.82 -0.51
C ALA A 13 5.59 -5.63 -0.04
N THR A 14 5.88 -6.01 1.21
CA THR A 14 7.21 -5.84 1.81
C THR A 14 8.09 -7.08 1.73
N SER A 15 7.61 -8.15 1.10
CA SER A 15 8.34 -9.43 1.00
C SER A 15 9.54 -9.39 0.04
N GLY A 16 9.59 -8.41 -0.85
CA GLY A 16 10.61 -8.33 -1.90
C GLY A 16 10.25 -9.09 -3.16
N THR A 17 9.09 -9.76 -3.20
CA THR A 17 8.65 -10.54 -4.35
C THR A 17 8.20 -9.67 -5.52
N PHE A 18 7.57 -8.53 -5.22
CA PHE A 18 6.99 -7.65 -6.22
C PHE A 18 7.80 -6.36 -6.35
N ARG A 19 7.98 -5.88 -7.57
CA ARG A 19 8.76 -4.67 -7.86
C ARG A 19 7.95 -3.39 -7.68
N ASN A 20 6.64 -3.48 -7.87
CA ASN A 20 5.75 -2.32 -7.78
C ASN A 20 4.32 -2.75 -7.48
N GLN A 21 3.47 -1.75 -7.22
CA GLN A 21 2.07 -1.95 -6.87
C GLN A 21 1.28 -2.66 -7.98
N GLY A 22 1.61 -2.37 -9.24
CA GLY A 22 0.97 -3.02 -10.39
C GLY A 22 1.18 -4.53 -10.40
N GLU A 23 2.41 -4.98 -10.12
CA GLU A 23 2.72 -6.41 -10.03
C GLU A 23 1.98 -7.09 -8.89
N LEU A 24 1.93 -6.43 -7.73
CA LEU A 24 1.20 -6.94 -6.57
C LEU A 24 -0.29 -7.08 -6.87
N THR A 25 -0.89 -6.05 -7.46
CA THR A 25 -2.31 -6.04 -7.82
C THR A 25 -2.63 -7.14 -8.82
N TYR A 26 -1.78 -7.31 -9.84
CA TYR A 26 -1.95 -8.34 -10.85
C TYR A 26 -1.92 -9.74 -10.22
N ALA A 27 -0.98 -9.98 -9.32
CA ALA A 27 -0.85 -11.26 -8.63
C ALA A 27 -2.12 -11.58 -7.81
N TYR A 28 -2.68 -10.60 -7.12
CA TYR A 28 -3.91 -10.79 -6.37
C TYR A 28 -5.10 -11.06 -7.28
N LYS A 29 -5.18 -10.37 -8.44
CA LYS A 29 -6.25 -10.63 -9.42
C LYS A 29 -6.21 -12.08 -9.89
N GLN A 30 -5.03 -12.59 -10.22
CA GLN A 30 -4.87 -13.97 -10.66
C GLN A 30 -5.22 -14.97 -9.55
N LEU A 31 -4.77 -14.70 -8.33
CA LEU A 31 -5.04 -15.55 -7.18
C LEU A 31 -6.55 -15.63 -6.90
N VAL A 32 -7.24 -14.48 -6.94
CA VAL A 32 -8.67 -14.39 -6.71
C VAL A 32 -9.44 -15.14 -7.81
N GLU A 33 -9.02 -15.03 -9.08
CA GLU A 33 -9.64 -15.76 -10.18
C GLU A 33 -9.57 -17.27 -9.96
N VAL A 34 -8.39 -17.77 -9.59
CA VAL A 34 -8.20 -19.22 -9.32
C VAL A 34 -9.05 -19.65 -8.13
N PHE A 35 -9.05 -18.86 -7.07
CA PHE A 35 -9.82 -19.15 -5.86
C PHE A 35 -11.32 -19.20 -6.15
N LEU A 36 -11.85 -18.23 -6.90
CA LEU A 36 -13.26 -18.19 -7.26
C LEU A 36 -13.66 -19.33 -8.20
N ALA A 37 -12.79 -19.68 -9.15
CA ALA A 37 -13.04 -20.80 -10.04
C ALA A 37 -13.11 -22.11 -9.28
N ASP A 38 -12.22 -22.32 -8.32
CA ASP A 38 -12.22 -23.51 -7.46
C ASP A 38 -13.48 -23.56 -6.59
N MET A 39 -13.86 -22.44 -5.99
CA MET A 39 -15.10 -22.35 -5.20
C MET A 39 -16.33 -22.65 -6.04
N GLU A 40 -16.40 -22.12 -7.26
CA GLU A 40 -17.51 -22.35 -8.17
C GLU A 40 -17.64 -23.83 -8.51
N ALA A 41 -16.51 -24.50 -8.78
CA ALA A 41 -16.51 -25.93 -9.10
C ALA A 41 -16.96 -26.80 -7.93
N THR A 42 -16.69 -26.40 -6.70
CA THR A 42 -16.95 -27.23 -5.52
C THR A 42 -18.20 -26.83 -4.72
N HIS A 43 -18.56 -25.55 -4.67
CA HIS A 43 -19.56 -25.02 -3.74
C HIS A 43 -20.72 -24.24 -4.33
N ALA A 44 -20.64 -23.80 -5.60
CA ALA A 44 -21.61 -22.86 -6.18
C ALA A 44 -23.06 -23.32 -6.08
N ARG A 45 -23.31 -24.62 -6.28
CA ARG A 45 -24.66 -25.18 -6.23
C ARG A 45 -25.17 -25.39 -4.82
N LYS A 46 -24.25 -25.55 -3.86
CA LYS A 46 -24.60 -25.88 -2.46
C LYS A 46 -24.68 -24.66 -1.57
N ASN A 47 -23.93 -23.58 -1.90
CA ASN A 47 -23.87 -22.41 -1.03
C ASN A 47 -23.61 -21.14 -1.82
N PRO A 48 -24.66 -20.52 -2.42
CA PRO A 48 -24.51 -19.28 -3.17
C PRO A 48 -24.00 -18.11 -2.30
N THR A 49 -24.33 -18.10 -1.01
CA THR A 49 -23.87 -17.06 -0.08
C THR A 49 -22.36 -17.10 0.08
N LEU A 50 -21.80 -18.31 0.15
CA LEU A 50 -20.35 -18.48 0.23
C LEU A 50 -19.65 -17.90 -1.01
N MET A 51 -20.22 -18.08 -2.19
CA MET A 51 -19.70 -17.53 -3.43
C MET A 51 -19.72 -16.00 -3.43
N GLU A 52 -20.83 -15.39 -2.99
CA GLU A 52 -20.95 -13.95 -2.89
C GLU A 52 -19.93 -13.38 -1.91
N ASN A 53 -19.78 -14.00 -0.75
CA ASN A 53 -18.80 -13.59 0.25
C ASN A 53 -17.38 -13.70 -0.28
N GLY A 54 -17.08 -14.76 -1.03
CA GLY A 54 -15.79 -14.95 -1.65
C GLY A 54 -15.46 -13.88 -2.69
N ARG A 55 -16.44 -13.51 -3.52
CA ARG A 55 -16.27 -12.44 -4.50
C ARG A 55 -16.04 -11.10 -3.82
N ALA A 56 -16.83 -10.79 -2.80
CA ALA A 56 -16.69 -9.54 -2.05
C ALA A 56 -15.32 -9.45 -1.39
N LEU A 57 -14.85 -10.52 -0.78
CA LEU A 57 -13.52 -10.57 -0.17
C LEU A 57 -12.42 -10.39 -1.22
N GLY A 58 -12.55 -11.06 -2.36
CA GLY A 58 -11.60 -10.95 -3.46
C GLY A 58 -11.50 -9.53 -3.99
N GLU A 59 -12.63 -8.87 -4.20
CA GLU A 59 -12.67 -7.47 -4.64
C GLU A 59 -12.02 -6.55 -3.62
N GLN A 60 -12.27 -6.78 -2.34
CA GLN A 60 -11.71 -5.99 -1.25
C GLN A 60 -10.19 -6.11 -1.20
N VAL A 61 -9.64 -7.32 -1.35
CA VAL A 61 -8.19 -7.55 -1.36
C VAL A 61 -7.54 -6.88 -2.56
N ILE A 62 -8.14 -7.00 -3.75
CA ILE A 62 -7.63 -6.37 -4.96
C ILE A 62 -7.64 -4.84 -4.82
N GLU A 63 -8.71 -4.28 -4.28
CA GLU A 63 -8.83 -2.85 -4.07
C GLU A 63 -7.77 -2.34 -3.08
N LEU A 64 -7.54 -3.06 -1.99
CA LEU A 64 -6.49 -2.70 -1.03
C LEU A 64 -5.12 -2.67 -1.71
N ALA A 65 -4.80 -3.68 -2.51
CA ALA A 65 -3.53 -3.74 -3.22
C ALA A 65 -3.39 -2.58 -4.21
N ARG A 66 -4.44 -2.34 -5.00
CA ARG A 66 -4.42 -1.34 -6.06
C ARG A 66 -4.40 0.10 -5.53
N GLU A 67 -5.20 0.38 -4.50
CA GLU A 67 -5.44 1.75 -4.04
C GLU A 67 -4.63 2.15 -2.81
N LYS A 68 -4.30 1.21 -1.93
CA LYS A 68 -3.76 1.54 -0.61
C LYS A 68 -2.40 0.94 -0.29
N MET A 69 -1.85 0.10 -1.18
CA MET A 69 -0.60 -0.59 -0.84
C MET A 69 0.48 -0.37 -1.89
N PRO A 70 1.20 0.76 -1.84
CA PRO A 70 2.37 0.94 -2.68
C PRO A 70 3.46 -0.06 -2.27
N VAL A 71 4.23 -0.52 -3.25
CA VAL A 71 5.33 -1.46 -3.04
C VAL A 71 6.67 -0.75 -3.14
N ALA A 72 6.81 0.13 -4.12
CA ALA A 72 8.05 0.86 -4.39
C ALA A 72 7.85 2.36 -4.21
N ASN A 73 8.95 3.08 -4.08
CA ASN A 73 8.93 4.54 -3.99
C ASN A 73 8.24 5.18 -5.20
N SER A 74 8.36 4.55 -6.38
CA SER A 74 7.72 5.00 -7.61
C SER A 74 6.20 4.91 -7.58
N ASP A 75 5.63 4.14 -6.66
CA ASP A 75 4.18 4.01 -6.49
C ASP A 75 3.58 5.16 -5.66
N LEU A 76 4.42 5.96 -5.02
CA LEU A 76 3.94 7.09 -4.23
C LEU A 76 3.42 8.22 -5.12
N ALA A 77 2.41 8.94 -4.64
CA ALA A 77 1.81 10.06 -5.34
C ALA A 77 2.70 11.32 -5.34
N ILE A 78 3.93 11.19 -4.86
CA ILE A 78 4.92 12.26 -4.81
C ILE A 78 6.22 11.75 -5.44
N SER A 79 6.94 12.62 -6.14
CA SER A 79 8.23 12.28 -6.75
C SER A 79 9.39 12.92 -6.00
N GLY A 80 10.61 12.45 -6.28
CA GLY A 80 11.81 13.08 -5.77
C GLY A 80 11.92 14.54 -6.19
N LYS A 81 11.44 14.86 -7.38
CA LYS A 81 11.42 16.24 -7.89
C LYS A 81 10.55 17.15 -7.02
N ASP A 82 9.40 16.65 -6.57
CA ASP A 82 8.53 17.40 -5.66
C ASP A 82 9.22 17.66 -4.32
N LEU A 83 10.02 16.71 -3.84
CA LEU A 83 10.72 16.82 -2.57
C LEU A 83 11.96 17.72 -2.64
N LEU A 84 12.54 17.91 -3.83
CA LEU A 84 13.70 18.79 -4.00
C LEU A 84 13.44 20.23 -3.54
N GLU A 85 12.19 20.66 -3.58
CA GLU A 85 11.80 21.99 -3.14
C GLU A 85 11.85 22.15 -1.61
N ILE A 86 11.87 21.04 -0.88
CA ILE A 86 11.75 21.03 0.58
C ILE A 86 13.01 20.50 1.25
N ILE A 87 13.68 19.52 0.65
CA ILE A 87 14.83 18.83 1.27
C ILE A 87 15.99 18.70 0.28
N PRO A 88 17.23 18.53 0.80
CA PRO A 88 18.40 18.30 -0.05
C PRO A 88 18.29 16.98 -0.82
N LYS A 89 18.91 16.94 -1.99
CA LYS A 89 18.92 15.78 -2.88
C LYS A 89 19.36 14.48 -2.17
N GLU A 90 20.34 14.59 -1.30
CA GLU A 90 20.92 13.46 -0.59
C GLU A 90 19.92 12.78 0.36
N GLN A 91 18.88 13.50 0.77
CA GLN A 91 17.89 13.01 1.72
C GLN A 91 16.62 12.46 1.04
N ILE A 92 16.48 12.65 -0.27
CA ILE A 92 15.24 12.28 -1.00
C ILE A 92 14.93 10.80 -0.89
N LYS A 93 15.91 9.93 -1.10
CA LYS A 93 15.71 8.48 -1.04
C LYS A 93 15.20 8.04 0.33
N ASN A 94 15.80 8.56 1.39
CA ASN A 94 15.37 8.24 2.76
C ASN A 94 13.98 8.80 3.05
N ALA A 95 13.67 9.99 2.55
CA ALA A 95 12.36 10.61 2.70
C ALA A 95 11.27 9.79 2.00
N LEU A 96 11.52 9.35 0.78
CA LEU A 96 10.58 8.50 0.04
C LEU A 96 10.35 7.17 0.75
N SER A 97 11.41 6.56 1.28
CA SER A 97 11.30 5.30 2.04
C SER A 97 10.50 5.49 3.32
N TYR A 98 10.69 6.61 4.00
CA TYR A 98 9.91 6.97 5.19
C TYR A 98 8.42 7.10 4.86
N LEU A 99 8.09 7.82 3.79
CA LEU A 99 6.70 8.01 3.36
C LEU A 99 6.08 6.69 2.90
N LEU A 100 6.83 5.86 2.18
CA LEU A 100 6.37 4.55 1.73
C LEU A 100 5.95 3.69 2.92
N GLU A 101 6.79 3.62 3.95
CA GLU A 101 6.49 2.86 5.16
C GLU A 101 5.23 3.38 5.85
N ARG A 102 5.05 4.68 5.93
CA ARG A 102 3.87 5.31 6.55
C ARG A 102 2.59 4.96 5.80
N VAL A 103 2.64 4.97 4.46
CA VAL A 103 1.49 4.59 3.64
C VAL A 103 1.19 3.10 3.78
N GLN A 104 2.22 2.25 3.72
CA GLN A 104 2.06 0.79 3.85
C GLN A 104 1.47 0.40 5.21
N SER A 105 1.78 1.18 6.25
CA SER A 105 1.26 0.95 7.61
C SER A 105 -0.18 1.42 7.80
N GLY A 106 -0.76 2.08 6.80
CA GLY A 106 -2.11 2.60 6.88
C GLY A 106 -2.25 3.90 7.67
N ASN A 107 -1.13 4.55 8.02
CA ASN A 107 -1.10 5.78 8.80
C ASN A 107 -1.17 7.04 7.96
N LEU A 108 -1.04 6.92 6.64
CA LEU A 108 -0.96 8.05 5.73
C LEU A 108 -1.58 7.66 4.38
N PRO A 109 -2.49 8.46 3.82
CA PRO A 109 -3.01 8.16 2.49
C PRO A 109 -1.95 8.48 1.42
N ASN A 110 -1.98 7.73 0.33
CA ASN A 110 -1.06 7.95 -0.80
C ASN A 110 -1.61 9.07 -1.68
N GLU A 111 -1.55 10.29 -1.19
CA GLU A 111 -2.01 11.50 -1.87
C GLU A 111 -0.93 12.56 -1.76
N LYS A 112 -0.69 13.29 -2.82
CA LYS A 112 0.40 14.27 -2.91
C LYS A 112 0.41 15.26 -1.75
N GLU A 113 -0.74 15.88 -1.46
CA GLU A 113 -0.84 16.88 -0.39
C GLU A 113 -0.60 16.28 0.99
N ALA A 114 -1.15 15.08 1.23
CA ALA A 114 -0.96 14.39 2.50
C ALA A 114 0.50 14.02 2.72
N LEU A 115 1.18 13.57 1.65
CA LEU A 115 2.60 13.21 1.71
C LEU A 115 3.48 14.42 1.96
N LEU A 116 3.20 15.53 1.29
CA LEU A 116 3.94 16.79 1.50
C LEU A 116 3.76 17.30 2.92
N THR A 117 2.54 17.30 3.41
CA THR A 117 2.24 17.75 4.78
C THR A 117 2.94 16.88 5.82
N ALA A 118 2.91 15.56 5.61
CA ALA A 118 3.58 14.62 6.51
C ALA A 118 5.10 14.84 6.53
N MET A 119 5.70 15.11 5.36
CA MET A 119 7.13 15.38 5.27
C MET A 119 7.50 16.66 5.97
N GLN A 120 6.72 17.72 5.80
CA GLN A 120 6.93 19.00 6.48
C GLN A 120 6.86 18.86 8.00
N LYS A 121 5.88 18.11 8.50
CA LYS A 121 5.75 17.83 9.93
C LYS A 121 6.93 17.02 10.45
N HIS A 122 7.38 16.04 9.69
CA HIS A 122 8.53 15.22 10.05
C HIS A 122 9.81 16.07 10.16
N LEU A 123 10.01 16.99 9.23
CA LEU A 123 11.16 17.90 9.23
C LEU A 123 11.12 18.83 10.46
N GLN A 124 9.97 19.38 10.77
CA GLN A 124 9.80 20.26 11.95
C GLN A 124 10.10 19.49 13.24
N LYS A 125 9.62 18.24 13.32
CA LYS A 125 9.85 17.38 14.48
C LYS A 125 11.33 17.05 14.65
N THR A 126 12.03 16.80 13.55
CA THR A 126 13.48 16.51 13.56
C THR A 126 14.27 17.73 13.99
N LEU A 127 13.93 18.92 13.48
CA LEU A 127 14.58 20.17 13.85
C LEU A 127 14.34 20.48 15.33
N LYS A 128 13.10 20.27 15.81
CA LYS A 128 12.75 20.50 17.22
C LYS A 128 13.51 19.55 18.16
N GLY A 129 13.66 18.29 17.75
CA GLY A 129 14.44 17.32 18.49
C GLY A 129 15.92 17.69 18.58
N ASN A 130 16.47 18.29 17.51
CA ASN A 130 17.84 18.76 17.49
C ASN A 130 18.05 20.01 18.34
N ASP A 131 17.04 20.89 18.41
CA ASP A 131 17.10 22.12 19.21
C ASP A 131 17.01 21.82 20.72
N ASP A 132 16.43 20.72 21.11
CA ASP A 132 16.29 20.30 22.51
C ASP A 132 17.56 19.62 23.05
N GLU A 133 18.53 19.36 22.20
CA GLU A 133 19.84 18.86 22.59
C GLU A 133 20.82 20.00 22.86
#